data_f9a0ec68dc35fe589a69584360752fad
#
_entry.id   f9a0ec68dc35fe589a69584360752fad
#
_cell.length_a   1.000
_cell.length_b   1.000
_cell.length_c   1.000
_cell.angle_alpha   90.00
_cell.angle_beta   90.00
_cell.angle_gamma   90.00
#
_symmetry.space_group_name_H-M   'P 1'
#
loop_
_entity.id
_entity.type
_entity.pdbx_description
1 polymer ?
#
loop_
_entity_poly.entity_id
_entity_poly.type
_entity_poly.pdbx_seq_one_letter_code
_entity_poly.pdbx_strand_id
1 'polypeptide(L)' 'SDLVAALDIGTNSFHLVVAKPVPGGFEVVTREKEVVRLGHGGGDMKELSDDAIDRGVKSLTRMAKIAKSHDAK' A
#
# COMPACT_ATOMS: atom_id res chain seq x y z
N SER A 1 19.30 -4.96 2.75
CA SER A 1 18.84 -3.87 3.59
C SER A 1 18.00 -4.38 4.75
N ASP A 2 18.06 -3.70 5.87
CA ASP A 2 17.25 -4.04 7.04
C ASP A 2 15.87 -3.37 7.02
N LEU A 3 15.58 -2.59 6.00
CA LEU A 3 14.29 -1.93 5.90
C LEU A 3 13.17 -2.93 5.66
N VAL A 4 12.02 -2.65 6.26
CA VAL A 4 10.82 -3.47 6.13
C VAL A 4 9.71 -2.61 5.55
N ALA A 5 9.01 -3.15 4.59
CA ALA A 5 7.83 -2.49 4.03
C ALA A 5 6.57 -3.19 4.52
N ALA A 6 5.62 -2.41 4.99
CA ALA A 6 4.31 -2.91 5.39
C ALA A 6 3.25 -2.23 4.53
N LEU A 7 2.35 -3.02 3.98
CA LEU A 7 1.29 -2.53 3.13
C LEU A 7 -0.06 -2.86 3.76
N ASP A 8 -0.85 -1.83 4.01
CA ASP A 8 -2.20 -1.97 4.56
C ASP A 8 -3.20 -1.68 3.43
N ILE A 9 -4.00 -2.67 3.10
CA ILE A 9 -4.94 -2.59 1.99
C ILE A 9 -6.35 -2.47 2.55
N GLY A 10 -6.90 -1.27 2.45
CA GLY A 10 -8.29 -1.03 2.87
C GLY A 10 -9.21 -0.89 1.66
N THR A 11 -10.51 -0.75 1.93
CA THR A 11 -11.51 -0.62 0.89
C THR A 11 -11.49 0.75 0.21
N ASN A 12 -10.97 1.74 0.90
CA ASN A 12 -10.93 3.12 0.39
C ASN A 12 -9.52 3.56 0.01
N SER A 13 -8.51 3.14 0.77
CA SER A 13 -7.15 3.57 0.53
C SER A 13 -6.15 2.49 0.89
N PHE A 14 -5.00 2.57 0.24
CA PHE A 14 -3.85 1.74 0.55
C PHE A 14 -2.82 2.60 1.26
N HIS A 15 -2.12 2.01 2.23
CA HIS A 15 -1.07 2.68 2.99
C HIS A 15 0.19 1.85 2.92
N LEU A 16 1.29 2.50 2.59
CA LEU A 16 2.61 1.88 2.62
C LEU A 16 3.44 2.56 3.68
N VAL A 17 4.11 1.76 4.50
CA VAL A 17 5.09 2.26 5.45
C VAL A 17 6.39 1.52 5.20
N VAL A 18 7.48 2.25 5.03
CA VAL A 18 8.82 1.67 5.01
C VAL A 18 9.49 2.10 6.30
N ALA A 19 9.98 1.14 7.06
CA ALA A 19 10.52 1.40 8.37
C ALA A 19 11.83 0.64 8.58
N LYS A 20 12.68 1.20 9.44
CA LYS A 20 13.93 0.61 9.85
C LYS A 20 13.77 0.05 11.27
N PRO A 21 14.05 -1.24 11.49
CA PRO A 21 14.05 -1.76 12.85
C PRO A 21 15.18 -1.10 13.66
N VAL A 22 14.84 -0.67 14.86
CA VAL A 22 15.78 -0.07 15.81
C VAL A 22 15.56 -0.70 17.18
N PRO A 23 16.51 -0.58 18.12
CA PRO A 23 16.28 -1.09 19.47
C PRO A 23 15.02 -0.49 20.07
N GLY A 24 14.10 -1.36 20.48
CA GLY A 24 12.84 -0.93 21.09
C GLY A 24 11.73 -0.61 20.13
N GLY A 25 11.91 -0.76 18.81
CA GLY A 25 10.81 -0.47 17.88
C GLY A 25 11.24 -0.29 16.45
N PHE A 26 10.61 0.69 15.79
CA PHE A 26 10.84 0.99 14.37
C PHE A 26 10.95 2.49 14.16
N GLU A 27 11.77 2.85 13.21
CA GLU A 27 11.88 4.24 12.75
C GLU A 27 11.29 4.33 11.35
N VAL A 28 10.28 5.17 11.17
CA VAL A 28 9.61 5.32 9.87
C VAL A 28 10.51 6.08 8.91
N VAL A 29 10.78 5.48 7.76
CA VAL A 29 11.59 6.08 6.69
C VAL A 29 10.69 6.84 5.72
N THR A 30 9.59 6.21 5.30
CA THR A 30 8.64 6.87 4.42
C THR A 30 7.24 6.29 4.62
N ARG A 31 6.24 7.09 4.30
CA ARG A 31 4.84 6.69 4.28
C ARG A 31 4.22 7.16 2.99
N GLU A 32 3.40 6.32 2.41
CA GLU A 32 2.62 6.66 1.23
C GLU A 32 1.18 6.25 1.45
N LYS A 33 0.26 7.10 1.02
CA LYS A 33 -1.17 6.81 1.06
C LYS A 33 -1.73 7.05 -0.32
N GLU A 34 -2.57 6.14 -0.78
CA GLU A 34 -3.23 6.31 -2.06
C GLU A 34 -4.70 5.94 -1.92
N VAL A 35 -5.57 6.87 -2.30
CA VAL A 35 -7.03 6.64 -2.26
C VAL A 35 -7.41 5.91 -3.53
N VAL A 36 -7.90 4.69 -3.39
CA VAL A 36 -8.24 3.83 -4.54
C VAL A 36 -9.74 3.58 -4.66
N ARG A 37 -10.48 3.74 -3.57
CA ARG A 37 -11.94 3.62 -3.55
C ARG A 37 -12.43 2.33 -4.20
N LEU A 38 -11.93 1.20 -3.73
CA LEU A 38 -12.31 -0.10 -4.30
C LEU A 38 -13.81 -0.33 -4.24
N GLY A 39 -14.47 0.15 -3.20
CA GLY A 39 -15.89 0.01 -3.02
C GLY A 39 -16.75 1.04 -3.76
N HIS A 40 -16.12 2.01 -4.42
CA HIS A 40 -16.87 3.09 -5.07
C HIS A 40 -17.66 2.57 -6.27
N GLY A 41 -18.98 2.77 -6.22
CA GLY A 41 -19.88 2.30 -7.27
C GLY A 41 -20.18 0.82 -7.23
N GLY A 42 -19.59 0.09 -6.30
CA GLY A 42 -19.69 -1.36 -6.22
C GLY A 42 -20.63 -1.91 -5.18
N GLY A 43 -21.32 -1.09 -4.45
CA GLY A 43 -22.27 -1.55 -3.46
C GLY A 43 -21.62 -2.18 -2.25
N ASP A 44 -21.67 -3.49 -2.14
CA ASP A 44 -21.30 -4.21 -0.92
C ASP A 44 -19.91 -4.86 -0.95
N MET A 45 -19.09 -4.53 -1.90
CA MET A 45 -17.73 -5.07 -2.03
C MET A 45 -17.65 -6.56 -2.35
N LYS A 46 -18.75 -7.20 -2.67
CA LYS A 46 -18.70 -8.61 -3.08
C LYS A 46 -18.03 -8.77 -4.44
N GLU A 47 -18.18 -7.79 -5.29
CA GLU A 47 -17.54 -7.78 -6.61
C GLU A 47 -16.87 -6.43 -6.82
N LEU A 48 -15.65 -6.47 -7.33
CA LEU A 48 -14.95 -5.26 -7.71
C LEU A 48 -15.19 -4.99 -9.19
N SER A 49 -15.46 -3.74 -9.53
CA SER A 49 -15.55 -3.35 -10.94
C SER A 49 -14.19 -3.45 -11.61
N ASP A 50 -14.16 -3.56 -12.93
CA ASP A 50 -12.91 -3.57 -13.68
C ASP A 50 -12.09 -2.31 -13.41
N ASP A 51 -12.76 -1.16 -13.30
CA ASP A 51 -12.08 0.10 -12.98
C ASP A 51 -11.45 0.04 -11.59
N ALA A 52 -12.16 -0.54 -10.61
CA ALA A 52 -11.61 -0.65 -9.24
C ALA A 52 -10.39 -1.57 -9.22
N ILE A 53 -10.46 -2.69 -9.93
CA ILE A 53 -9.33 -3.62 -10.03
C ILE A 53 -8.13 -2.91 -10.67
N ASP A 54 -8.36 -2.17 -11.75
CA ASP A 54 -7.29 -1.44 -12.44
C ASP A 54 -6.64 -0.40 -11.52
N ARG A 55 -7.45 0.37 -10.80
CA ARG A 55 -6.92 1.36 -9.84
C ARG A 55 -6.10 0.68 -8.75
N GLY A 56 -6.62 -0.43 -8.22
CA GLY A 56 -5.92 -1.17 -7.18
C GLY A 56 -4.58 -1.74 -7.64
N VAL A 57 -4.57 -2.34 -8.82
CA VAL A 57 -3.33 -2.90 -9.38
C VAL A 57 -2.30 -1.81 -9.65
N LYS A 58 -2.71 -0.69 -10.20
CA LYS A 58 -1.79 0.42 -10.46
C LYS A 58 -1.21 0.97 -9.16
N SER A 59 -2.05 1.09 -8.13
CA SER A 59 -1.60 1.58 -6.83
C SER A 59 -0.61 0.60 -6.17
N LEU A 60 -0.91 -0.69 -6.19
CA LEU A 60 -0.02 -1.70 -5.63
C LEU A 60 1.31 -1.75 -6.39
N THR A 61 1.26 -1.64 -7.70
CA THR A 61 2.47 -1.61 -8.53
C THR A 61 3.36 -0.42 -8.16
N ARG A 62 2.75 0.76 -8.00
CA ARG A 62 3.48 1.96 -7.60
C ARG A 62 4.09 1.80 -6.21
N MET A 63 3.33 1.28 -5.26
CA MET A 63 3.82 1.08 -3.89
C MET A 63 4.93 0.03 -3.84
N ALA A 64 4.82 -1.03 -4.63
CA ALA A 64 5.88 -2.03 -4.73
C ALA A 64 7.17 -1.41 -5.26
N LYS A 65 7.07 -0.51 -6.22
CA LYS A 65 8.25 0.20 -6.75
C LYS A 65 8.87 1.10 -5.69
N ILE A 66 8.06 1.78 -4.90
CA ILE A 66 8.56 2.62 -3.81
C ILE A 66 9.31 1.77 -2.78
N ALA A 67 8.71 0.66 -2.35
CA ALA A 67 9.36 -0.24 -1.41
C ALA A 67 10.68 -0.78 -1.96
N LYS A 68 10.68 -1.18 -3.22
CA LYS A 68 11.88 -1.69 -3.88
C LYS A 68 12.96 -0.62 -3.99
N SER A 69 12.58 0.64 -4.24
CA SER A 69 13.56 1.73 -4.33
C SER A 69 14.28 1.98 -3.03
N HIS A 70 13.67 1.59 -1.90
CA HIS A 70 14.31 1.65 -0.58
C HIS A 70 15.00 0.33 -0.20
N ASP A 71 15.02 -0.64 -1.12
CA ASP A 71 15.57 -1.97 -0.86
C ASP A 71 14.91 -2.62 0.37
N ALA A 72 13.62 -2.41 0.51
CA ALA A 72 12.85 -2.95 1.64
C ALA A 72 12.36 -4.36 1.37
N LYS A 73 12.18 -5.10 2.44
CA LYS A 73 11.66 -6.45 2.39
C LYS A 73 10.15 -6.51 2.55
#